data_2a2f2094a3eda3f4edbbe5daa6f00a3c
#
_entry.id   2a2f2094a3eda3f4edbbe5daa6f00a3c
#
_cell.length_a   1.000
_cell.length_b   1.000
_cell.length_c   1.000
_cell.angle_alpha   90.00
_cell.angle_beta   90.00
_cell.angle_gamma   90.00
#
_symmetry.space_group_name_H-M   'P 1'
#
loop_
_entity.id
_entity.type
_entity.pdbx_description
1 polymer ?
#
loop_
_entity_poly.entity_id
_entity_poly.type
_entity_poly.pdbx_seq_one_letter_code
_entity_poly.pdbx_strand_id
1 'polypeptide(L)'
;MTTTTDQLAAAYPGLVDDISQPYLERLKHLHMPQGSILFRPGDAAQGFVLVLDGRVGVYLTGANGRELRLYTVMSGASCIQTTLGLLGGEAYSGEAIAETDLDLMLIPAADFRALIERSASFRTFVFRAFGQRMSDVTHTLEQVAFVRVEAR
;
A
#
# COMPACT_ATOMS: atom_id res chain seq x y z
N MET A 1 -4.10 -27.78 -2.28
CA MET A 1 -3.35 -26.91 -1.35
C MET A 1 -3.14 -25.54 -1.98
N THR A 2 -3.55 -24.47 -1.30
CA THR A 2 -3.45 -23.11 -1.82
C THR A 2 -2.01 -22.62 -1.68
N THR A 3 -1.36 -22.27 -2.81
CA THR A 3 0.00 -21.74 -2.80
C THR A 3 0.00 -20.25 -2.44
N THR A 4 1.17 -19.73 -2.11
CA THR A 4 1.37 -18.28 -1.91
C THR A 4 0.91 -17.49 -3.13
N THR A 5 1.28 -17.96 -4.32
CA THR A 5 0.90 -17.31 -5.58
C THR A 5 -0.61 -17.32 -5.77
N ASP A 6 -1.28 -18.42 -5.42
CA ASP A 6 -2.74 -18.52 -5.50
C ASP A 6 -3.42 -17.51 -4.57
N GLN A 7 -2.92 -17.36 -3.34
CA GLN A 7 -3.43 -16.39 -2.38
C GLN A 7 -3.26 -14.96 -2.89
N LEU A 8 -2.10 -14.65 -3.47
CA LEU A 8 -1.84 -13.33 -4.05
C LEU A 8 -2.72 -13.05 -5.26
N ALA A 9 -2.89 -14.04 -6.14
CA ALA A 9 -3.75 -13.87 -7.31
C ALA A 9 -5.21 -13.61 -6.92
N ALA A 10 -5.68 -14.25 -5.85
CA ALA A 10 -7.04 -14.04 -5.35
C ALA A 10 -7.21 -12.66 -4.73
N ALA A 11 -6.26 -12.22 -3.91
CA ALA A 11 -6.31 -10.93 -3.22
C ALA A 11 -6.01 -9.75 -4.17
N TYR A 12 -5.12 -9.96 -5.13
CA TYR A 12 -4.64 -8.93 -6.05
C TYR A 12 -4.75 -9.42 -7.50
N PRO A 13 -5.97 -9.41 -8.08
CA PRO A 13 -6.17 -9.84 -9.46
C PRO A 13 -5.31 -9.02 -10.44
N GLY A 14 -4.62 -9.69 -11.34
CA GLY A 14 -3.74 -9.04 -12.31
C GLY A 14 -2.30 -8.85 -11.87
N LEU A 15 -1.99 -9.13 -10.59
CA LEU A 15 -0.63 -9.01 -10.05
C LEU A 15 0.29 -10.10 -10.61
N VAL A 16 -0.22 -11.30 -10.77
CA VAL A 16 0.56 -12.50 -11.11
C VAL A 16 0.53 -12.77 -12.61
N ASP A 17 1.70 -12.85 -13.23
CA ASP A 17 1.89 -13.33 -14.60
C ASP A 17 3.13 -14.25 -14.63
N ASP A 18 3.51 -14.72 -15.81
CA ASP A 18 4.66 -15.63 -15.98
C ASP A 18 5.97 -14.98 -15.52
N ILE A 19 6.08 -13.66 -15.68
CA ILE A 19 7.29 -12.92 -15.29
C ILE A 19 7.34 -12.66 -13.80
N SER A 20 6.21 -12.27 -13.20
CA SER A 20 6.17 -11.95 -11.78
C SER A 20 6.17 -13.18 -10.88
N GLN A 21 5.65 -14.30 -11.36
CA GLN A 21 5.49 -15.52 -10.55
C GLN A 21 6.77 -15.96 -9.84
N PRO A 22 7.95 -16.05 -10.49
CA PRO A 22 9.17 -16.45 -9.79
C PRO A 22 9.58 -15.54 -8.64
N TYR A 23 9.28 -14.23 -8.75
CA TYR A 23 9.54 -13.30 -7.67
C TYR A 23 8.59 -13.51 -6.50
N LEU A 24 7.30 -13.69 -6.82
CA LEU A 24 6.25 -13.78 -5.80
C LEU A 24 6.29 -15.11 -5.04
N GLU A 25 6.71 -16.20 -5.67
CA GLU A 25 6.86 -17.50 -5.03
C GLU A 25 7.89 -17.50 -3.89
N ARG A 26 8.86 -16.58 -3.93
CA ARG A 26 9.95 -16.52 -2.95
C ARG A 26 9.61 -15.62 -1.76
N LEU A 27 8.47 -14.94 -1.77
CA LEU A 27 8.09 -14.03 -0.70
C LEU A 27 7.74 -14.79 0.56
N LYS A 28 8.12 -14.21 1.70
CA LYS A 28 7.79 -14.76 3.01
C LYS A 28 6.49 -14.16 3.51
N HIS A 29 5.67 -14.99 4.14
CA HIS A 29 4.53 -14.56 4.92
C HIS A 29 5.02 -13.86 6.19
N LEU A 30 4.45 -12.71 6.48
CA LEU A 30 4.72 -11.97 7.71
C LEU A 30 3.42 -11.83 8.48
N HIS A 31 3.48 -12.16 9.76
CA HIS A 31 2.37 -11.94 10.69
C HIS A 31 2.78 -10.82 11.64
N MET A 32 1.94 -9.79 11.73
CA MET A 32 2.19 -8.66 12.61
C MET A 32 1.00 -8.49 13.53
N PRO A 33 1.22 -8.44 14.85
CA PRO A 33 0.11 -8.26 15.78
C PRO A 33 -0.45 -6.84 15.68
N GLN A 34 -1.72 -6.70 16.08
CA GLN A 34 -2.38 -5.40 16.21
C GLN A 34 -1.49 -4.44 17.00
N GLY A 35 -1.37 -3.20 16.53
CA GLY A 35 -0.53 -2.18 17.13
C GLY A 35 0.88 -2.10 16.58
N SER A 36 1.30 -3.06 15.74
CA SER A 36 2.61 -3.02 15.11
C SER A 36 2.73 -1.82 14.18
N ILE A 37 3.91 -1.19 14.18
CA ILE A 37 4.20 -0.06 13.30
C ILE A 37 4.93 -0.59 12.06
N LEU A 38 4.36 -0.33 10.87
CA LEU A 38 4.96 -0.77 9.61
C LEU A 38 5.99 0.23 9.10
N PHE A 39 5.70 1.52 9.23
CA PHE A 39 6.65 2.57 8.91
C PHE A 39 6.35 3.83 9.70
N ARG A 40 7.35 4.71 9.79
CA ARG A 40 7.26 6.00 10.48
C ARG A 40 7.64 7.14 9.55
N PRO A 41 7.22 8.38 9.87
CA PRO A 41 7.65 9.55 9.09
C PRO A 41 9.17 9.61 8.98
N GLY A 42 9.66 9.90 7.79
CA GLY A 42 11.10 9.99 7.52
C GLY A 42 11.75 8.68 7.09
N ASP A 43 11.09 7.53 7.28
CA ASP A 43 11.62 6.24 6.83
C ASP A 43 11.62 6.17 5.30
N ALA A 44 12.60 5.46 4.75
CA ALA A 44 12.62 5.12 3.33
C ALA A 44 11.77 3.87 3.09
N ALA A 45 11.10 3.79 1.93
CA ALA A 45 10.32 2.61 1.57
C ALA A 45 11.24 1.42 1.32
N GLN A 46 11.06 0.35 2.09
CA GLN A 46 11.87 -0.87 2.00
C GLN A 46 11.31 -1.88 1.00
N GLY A 47 10.02 -1.80 0.71
CA GLY A 47 9.37 -2.71 -0.19
C GLY A 47 7.89 -2.43 -0.31
N PHE A 48 7.25 -3.16 -1.23
CA PHE A 48 5.82 -3.02 -1.53
C PHE A 48 5.05 -4.05 -0.72
N VAL A 49 4.13 -3.58 0.11
CA VAL A 49 3.34 -4.44 1.02
C VAL A 49 2.10 -4.95 0.30
N LEU A 50 1.89 -6.26 0.39
CA LEU A 50 0.69 -6.95 -0.08
C LEU A 50 -0.06 -7.48 1.13
N VAL A 51 -1.23 -6.91 1.42
CA VAL A 51 -2.04 -7.32 2.57
C VAL A 51 -2.92 -8.50 2.15
N LEU A 52 -2.79 -9.61 2.86
CA LEU A 52 -3.62 -10.80 2.66
C LEU A 52 -4.83 -10.80 3.60
N ASP A 53 -4.64 -10.37 4.84
CA ASP A 53 -5.70 -10.29 5.83
C ASP A 53 -5.39 -9.17 6.81
N GLY A 54 -6.44 -8.52 7.30
CA GLY A 54 -6.33 -7.45 8.27
C GLY A 54 -6.38 -6.06 7.65
N ARG A 55 -6.10 -5.05 8.48
CA ARG A 55 -6.21 -3.65 8.08
C ARG A 55 -5.06 -2.83 8.63
N VAL A 56 -4.47 -2.03 7.77
CA VAL A 56 -3.44 -1.03 8.12
C VAL A 56 -4.07 0.35 8.08
N GLY A 57 -3.83 1.15 9.10
CA GLY A 57 -4.21 2.56 9.10
C GLY A 57 -3.00 3.44 8.86
N VAL A 58 -3.12 4.44 7.99
CA VAL A 58 -2.05 5.40 7.72
C VAL A 58 -2.48 6.75 8.27
N TYR A 59 -1.63 7.32 9.15
CA TYR A 59 -1.93 8.51 9.93
C TYR A 59 -0.92 9.61 9.69
N LEU A 60 -1.39 10.85 9.70
CA LEU A 60 -0.53 12.04 9.81
C LEU A 60 -0.69 12.63 11.20
N THR A 61 0.42 13.12 11.76
CA THR A 61 0.40 13.87 13.01
C THR A 61 0.61 15.35 12.67
N GLY A 62 -0.35 16.19 13.07
CA GLY A 62 -0.26 17.63 12.89
C GLY A 62 0.66 18.28 13.91
N ALA A 63 0.98 19.58 13.68
CA ALA A 63 1.85 20.36 14.54
C ALA A 63 1.31 20.49 15.98
N ASN A 64 0.00 20.33 16.17
CA ASN A 64 -0.66 20.38 17.48
C ASN A 64 -0.79 19.02 18.15
N GLY A 65 -0.11 18.00 17.63
CA GLY A 65 -0.16 16.64 18.17
C GLY A 65 -1.39 15.84 17.76
N ARG A 66 -2.30 16.42 16.98
CA ARG A 66 -3.48 15.70 16.49
C ARG A 66 -3.13 14.72 15.41
N GLU A 67 -3.69 13.53 15.52
CA GLU A 67 -3.54 12.49 14.49
C GLU A 67 -4.75 12.53 13.55
N LEU A 68 -4.47 12.44 12.26
CA LEU A 68 -5.49 12.35 11.23
C LEU A 68 -5.27 11.06 10.44
N ARG A 69 -6.28 10.20 10.41
CA ARG A 69 -6.24 8.99 9.59
C ARG A 69 -6.47 9.39 8.14
N LEU A 70 -5.46 9.17 7.30
CA LEU A 70 -5.53 9.51 5.89
C LEU A 70 -6.31 8.46 5.08
N TYR A 71 -5.98 7.20 5.29
CA TYR A 71 -6.60 6.08 4.57
C TYR A 71 -6.28 4.78 5.27
N THR A 72 -6.95 3.71 4.82
CA THR A 72 -6.65 2.34 5.25
C THR A 72 -6.16 1.52 4.07
N VAL A 73 -5.37 0.49 4.38
CA VAL A 73 -4.92 -0.49 3.39
C VAL A 73 -5.40 -1.87 3.83
N MET A 74 -6.20 -2.50 3.00
CA MET A 74 -6.74 -3.83 3.24
C MET A 74 -6.36 -4.74 2.08
N SER A 75 -6.77 -6.00 2.16
CA SER A 75 -6.52 -6.96 1.08
C SER A 75 -6.96 -6.40 -0.27
N GLY A 76 -6.09 -6.48 -1.26
CA GLY A 76 -6.34 -5.97 -2.61
C GLY A 76 -6.02 -4.50 -2.81
N ALA A 77 -5.71 -3.75 -1.75
CA ALA A 77 -5.39 -2.32 -1.82
C ALA A 77 -3.89 -2.08 -1.73
N SER A 78 -3.45 -0.92 -2.19
CA SER A 78 -2.05 -0.50 -2.12
C SER A 78 -1.89 0.74 -1.24
N CYS A 79 -0.67 0.96 -0.74
CA CYS A 79 -0.33 2.13 0.04
C CYS A 79 0.24 3.21 -0.88
N ILE A 80 -0.40 4.38 -0.90
CA ILE A 80 0.03 5.51 -1.75
C ILE A 80 1.45 5.94 -1.41
N GLN A 81 1.75 6.10 -0.12
CA GLN A 81 3.06 6.59 0.31
C GLN A 81 4.17 5.59 0.00
N THR A 82 3.91 4.30 0.13
CA THR A 82 4.87 3.27 -0.25
C THR A 82 5.16 3.32 -1.75
N THR A 83 4.12 3.47 -2.57
CA THR A 83 4.29 3.57 -4.02
C THR A 83 5.10 4.81 -4.39
N LEU A 84 4.81 5.96 -3.78
CA LEU A 84 5.59 7.18 -3.99
C LEU A 84 7.05 7.00 -3.60
N GLY A 85 7.31 6.33 -2.47
CA GLY A 85 8.66 6.06 -2.02
C GLY A 85 9.43 5.16 -2.96
N LEU A 86 8.80 4.11 -3.47
CA LEU A 86 9.44 3.15 -4.36
C LEU A 86 9.67 3.72 -5.76
N LEU A 87 8.73 4.50 -6.29
CA LEU A 87 8.82 5.06 -7.63
C LEU A 87 9.60 6.38 -7.66
N GLY A 88 9.43 7.23 -6.65
CA GLY A 88 9.97 8.58 -6.66
C GLY A 88 11.05 8.88 -5.62
N GLY A 89 11.36 7.95 -4.73
CA GLY A 89 12.35 8.16 -3.68
C GLY A 89 11.86 9.00 -2.50
N GLU A 90 10.55 9.27 -2.42
CA GLU A 90 9.99 10.05 -1.32
C GLU A 90 10.06 9.27 0.00
N ALA A 91 10.48 9.96 1.06
CA ALA A 91 10.37 9.39 2.40
C ALA A 91 8.91 9.39 2.85
N TYR A 92 8.56 8.49 3.77
CA TYR A 92 7.22 8.48 4.34
C TYR A 92 6.93 9.77 5.10
N SER A 93 5.74 10.34 4.89
CA SER A 93 5.28 11.50 5.64
C SER A 93 4.37 11.10 6.80
N GLY A 94 3.79 9.91 6.74
CA GLY A 94 2.89 9.40 7.76
C GLY A 94 3.42 8.17 8.48
N GLU A 95 2.62 7.68 9.42
CA GLU A 95 2.89 6.46 10.17
C GLU A 95 1.84 5.42 9.82
N ALA A 96 2.27 4.19 9.57
CA ALA A 96 1.37 3.07 9.31
C ALA A 96 1.34 2.13 10.51
N ILE A 97 0.14 1.83 10.96
CA ILE A 97 -0.11 1.00 12.15
C ILE A 97 -1.04 -0.14 11.78
N ALA A 98 -0.74 -1.34 12.28
CA ALA A 98 -1.64 -2.48 12.18
C ALA A 98 -2.85 -2.23 13.08
N GLU A 99 -4.00 -1.95 12.47
CA GLU A 99 -5.25 -1.71 13.23
C GLU A 99 -5.88 -3.02 13.69
N THR A 100 -5.51 -4.11 13.06
CA THR A 100 -5.85 -5.48 13.44
C THR A 100 -4.59 -6.32 13.35
N ASP A 101 -4.67 -7.59 13.75
CA ASP A 101 -3.61 -8.54 13.40
C ASP A 101 -3.51 -8.60 11.88
N LEU A 102 -2.29 -8.67 11.36
CA LEU A 102 -2.02 -8.63 9.92
C LEU A 102 -1.37 -9.91 9.43
N ASP A 103 -1.79 -10.32 8.25
CA ASP A 103 -1.12 -11.30 7.43
C ASP A 103 -0.75 -10.61 6.13
N LEU A 104 0.54 -10.49 5.87
CA LEU A 104 1.03 -9.72 4.72
C LEU A 104 2.27 -10.33 4.11
N MET A 105 2.63 -9.84 2.93
CA MET A 105 3.86 -10.17 2.24
C MET A 105 4.53 -8.88 1.79
N LEU A 106 5.85 -8.89 1.72
CA LEU A 106 6.63 -7.72 1.31
C LEU A 106 7.43 -8.06 0.06
N ILE A 107 7.23 -7.29 -1.01
CA ILE A 107 8.08 -7.36 -2.19
C ILE A 107 9.25 -6.41 -1.95
N PRO A 108 10.49 -6.92 -1.83
CA PRO A 108 11.64 -6.03 -1.62
C PRO A 108 11.75 -4.97 -2.71
N ALA A 109 12.30 -3.80 -2.36
CA ALA A 109 12.39 -2.67 -3.29
C ALA A 109 13.08 -3.02 -4.61
N ALA A 110 14.15 -3.81 -4.55
CA ALA A 110 14.88 -4.23 -5.77
C ALA A 110 14.00 -5.10 -6.68
N ASP A 111 13.25 -6.04 -6.09
CA ASP A 111 12.33 -6.90 -6.84
C ASP A 111 11.17 -6.09 -7.40
N PHE A 112 10.66 -5.11 -6.65
CA PHE A 112 9.61 -4.21 -7.12
C PHE A 112 10.06 -3.46 -8.38
N ARG A 113 11.27 -2.92 -8.37
CA ARG A 113 11.82 -2.20 -9.54
C ARG A 113 11.98 -3.11 -10.75
N ALA A 114 12.48 -4.34 -10.53
CA ALA A 114 12.63 -5.32 -11.59
C ALA A 114 11.26 -5.70 -12.18
N LEU A 115 10.26 -5.87 -11.34
CA LEU A 115 8.90 -6.22 -11.78
C LEU A 115 8.25 -5.08 -12.55
N ILE A 116 8.45 -3.83 -12.13
CA ILE A 116 7.93 -2.66 -12.85
C ILE A 116 8.51 -2.61 -14.28
N GLU A 117 9.80 -2.94 -14.43
CA GLU A 117 10.44 -2.94 -15.75
C GLU A 117 10.02 -4.11 -16.63
N ARG A 118 9.88 -5.30 -16.04
CA ARG A 118 9.78 -6.55 -16.79
C ARG A 118 8.37 -7.06 -16.98
N SER A 119 7.47 -6.81 -16.03
CA SER A 119 6.11 -7.33 -16.07
C SER A 119 5.11 -6.24 -16.39
N ALA A 120 4.53 -6.28 -17.57
CA ALA A 120 3.47 -5.35 -17.97
C ALA A 120 2.24 -5.49 -17.08
N SER A 121 1.89 -6.71 -16.71
CA SER A 121 0.76 -6.98 -15.82
C SER A 121 0.97 -6.38 -14.44
N PHE A 122 2.14 -6.59 -13.84
CA PHE A 122 2.50 -6.01 -12.55
C PHE A 122 2.48 -4.48 -12.60
N ARG A 123 3.09 -3.92 -13.62
CA ARG A 123 3.13 -2.46 -13.81
C ARG A 123 1.72 -1.88 -13.94
N THR A 124 0.88 -2.50 -14.75
CA THR A 124 -0.51 -2.07 -14.92
C THR A 124 -1.26 -2.13 -13.58
N PHE A 125 -1.06 -3.20 -12.82
CA PHE A 125 -1.66 -3.34 -11.50
C PHE A 125 -1.25 -2.19 -10.58
N VAL A 126 0.05 -1.92 -10.48
CA VAL A 126 0.57 -0.88 -9.58
C VAL A 126 0.02 0.49 -9.97
N PHE A 127 0.03 0.84 -11.25
CA PHE A 127 -0.46 2.15 -11.69
C PHE A 127 -1.97 2.30 -11.53
N ARG A 128 -2.74 1.24 -11.78
CA ARG A 128 -4.20 1.28 -11.57
C ARG A 128 -4.54 1.42 -10.10
N ALA A 129 -3.87 0.67 -9.25
CA ALA A 129 -4.10 0.74 -7.80
C ALA A 129 -3.77 2.13 -7.27
N PHE A 130 -2.64 2.70 -7.71
CA PHE A 130 -2.24 4.06 -7.34
C PHE A 130 -3.25 5.09 -7.85
N GLY A 131 -3.65 4.99 -9.12
CA GLY A 131 -4.63 5.90 -9.72
C GLY A 131 -5.98 5.87 -9.02
N GLN A 132 -6.45 4.69 -8.62
CA GLN A 132 -7.70 4.56 -7.86
C GLN A 132 -7.60 5.26 -6.51
N ARG A 133 -6.49 5.10 -5.81
CA ARG A 133 -6.26 5.77 -4.52
C ARG A 133 -6.20 7.29 -4.69
N MET A 134 -5.54 7.77 -5.73
CA MET A 134 -5.47 9.20 -6.02
C MET A 134 -6.84 9.76 -6.34
N SER A 135 -7.67 9.02 -7.08
CA SER A 135 -9.05 9.41 -7.37
C SER A 135 -9.86 9.52 -6.08
N ASP A 136 -9.75 8.56 -5.17
CA ASP A 136 -10.46 8.58 -3.88
C ASP A 136 -10.06 9.80 -3.04
N VAL A 137 -8.77 10.10 -2.97
CA VAL A 137 -8.26 11.26 -2.25
C VAL A 137 -8.77 12.58 -2.86
N THR A 138 -8.78 12.66 -4.19
CA THR A 138 -9.26 13.84 -4.91
C THR A 138 -10.74 14.08 -4.63
N HIS A 139 -11.57 13.04 -4.67
CA HIS A 139 -12.98 13.15 -4.33
C HIS A 139 -13.20 13.65 -2.90
N THR A 140 -12.42 13.15 -1.95
CA THR A 140 -12.49 13.60 -0.56
C THR A 140 -12.17 15.08 -0.45
N LEU A 141 -11.12 15.54 -1.14
CA LEU A 141 -10.74 16.95 -1.15
C LEU A 141 -11.82 17.83 -1.76
N GLU A 142 -12.43 17.39 -2.86
CA GLU A 142 -13.54 18.11 -3.50
C GLU A 142 -14.71 18.28 -2.54
N GLN A 143 -15.10 17.22 -1.83
CA GLN A 143 -16.20 17.25 -0.87
C GLN A 143 -15.92 18.23 0.27
N VAL A 144 -14.70 18.19 0.81
CA VAL A 144 -14.29 19.10 1.89
C VAL A 144 -14.33 20.57 1.40
N ALA A 145 -13.81 20.84 0.20
CA ALA A 145 -13.78 22.17 -0.37
C ALA A 145 -15.20 22.72 -0.58
N PHE A 146 -16.11 21.90 -1.13
CA PHE A 146 -17.50 22.34 -1.37
C PHE A 146 -18.26 22.56 -0.05
N VAL A 147 -18.09 21.70 0.92
CA VAL A 147 -18.71 21.87 2.23
C VAL A 147 -18.28 23.20 2.88
N ARG A 148 -17.00 23.55 2.78
CA ARG A 148 -16.49 24.83 3.31
C ARG A 148 -17.08 26.04 2.59
N VAL A 149 -17.23 25.96 1.28
CA VAL A 149 -17.83 27.05 0.49
C VAL A 149 -19.30 27.23 0.86
N GLU A 150 -20.04 26.14 1.00
CA GLU A 150 -21.47 26.20 1.37
C GLU A 150 -21.70 26.70 2.80
N ALA A 151 -20.76 26.45 3.70
CA ALA A 151 -20.85 26.88 5.10
C ALA A 151 -20.63 28.38 5.29
N ARG A 152 -20.21 29.11 4.27
CA ARG A 152 -20.06 30.55 4.26
C ARG A 152 -21.36 31.20 3.76
#